data_f8285d25244e38b32775c1872f40c178
#
_entry.id   f8285d25244e38b32775c1872f40c178
#
_cell.length_a   1.000
_cell.length_b   1.000
_cell.length_c   1.000
_cell.angle_alpha   90.00
_cell.angle_beta   90.00
_cell.angle_gamma   90.00
#
_symmetry.space_group_name_H-M   'P 1'
#
loop_
_entity.id
_entity.type
_entity.pdbx_description
1 polymer ?
#
loop_
_entity_poly.entity_id
_entity_poly.type
_entity_poly.pdbx_seq_one_letter_code
_entity_poly.pdbx_strand_id
1 'polypeptide(L)'
;MKGLREMAGWLAAGAAVYGGLLTGLYLFQRQLLYHPAASVPDAAEAGVPEMRPVVLPTADGVNLLAWHRPPGPGKKLLVYLHGNAGHIGHRGSKVRPYLDAGHGVLLVSWRGFGGNSGRPSEQGLMRDARAALDFALLTGVRPGDIALYGESLGSGPAVMLAAEAAAAGRPLGAVALEAPYTSMADLAQYHYFYVPARYLLADKYEAEAHIRRIAAPLLIVHGERDRTVPVRFGRMLFDRALEPKQAVWLPAAEHNDLYDHGAAEAVLKFLDGLPR
;
A
#
# COMPACT_ATOMS: atom_id res chain seq x y z
N MET A 1 -45.31 19.30 -29.40
CA MET A 1 -45.00 19.92 -28.09
C MET A 1 -45.11 18.93 -26.90
N LYS A 2 -46.12 18.02 -26.89
CA LYS A 2 -46.32 17.04 -25.79
C LYS A 2 -45.12 16.05 -25.66
N GLY A 3 -44.71 15.44 -26.79
CA GLY A 3 -43.56 14.50 -26.79
C GLY A 3 -42.20 15.12 -26.36
N LEU A 4 -42.00 16.43 -26.65
CA LEU A 4 -40.79 17.13 -26.24
C LEU A 4 -40.72 17.33 -24.72
N ARG A 5 -41.87 17.59 -24.09
CA ARG A 5 -41.99 17.73 -22.63
C ARG A 5 -41.80 16.38 -21.93
N GLU A 6 -42.34 15.29 -22.49
CA GLU A 6 -42.17 13.94 -21.97
C GLU A 6 -40.69 13.51 -22.07
N MET A 7 -40.04 13.73 -23.20
CA MET A 7 -38.59 13.47 -23.38
C MET A 7 -37.74 14.29 -22.41
N ALA A 8 -38.03 15.57 -22.24
CA ALA A 8 -37.33 16.41 -21.25
C ALA A 8 -37.52 15.88 -19.81
N GLY A 9 -38.72 15.36 -19.47
CA GLY A 9 -39.00 14.71 -18.19
C GLY A 9 -38.16 13.48 -17.97
N TRP A 10 -38.02 12.59 -18.97
CA TRP A 10 -37.19 11.40 -18.88
C TRP A 10 -35.70 11.72 -18.75
N LEU A 11 -35.21 12.72 -19.47
CA LEU A 11 -33.81 13.18 -19.35
C LEU A 11 -33.53 13.76 -17.96
N ALA A 12 -34.46 14.57 -17.43
CA ALA A 12 -34.32 15.11 -16.09
C ALA A 12 -34.31 14.01 -15.00
N ALA A 13 -35.18 13.00 -15.13
CA ALA A 13 -35.21 11.85 -14.24
C ALA A 13 -33.90 11.04 -14.31
N GLY A 14 -33.43 10.77 -15.53
CA GLY A 14 -32.13 10.09 -15.74
C GLY A 14 -30.96 10.87 -15.12
N ALA A 15 -30.90 12.17 -15.31
CA ALA A 15 -29.89 13.03 -14.72
C ALA A 15 -29.95 13.04 -13.18
N ALA A 16 -31.13 13.04 -12.60
CA ALA A 16 -31.32 12.97 -11.15
C ALA A 16 -30.84 11.63 -10.57
N VAL A 17 -31.18 10.52 -11.23
CA VAL A 17 -30.72 9.18 -10.83
C VAL A 17 -29.19 9.08 -10.92
N TYR A 18 -28.59 9.54 -12.01
CA TYR A 18 -27.14 9.54 -12.18
C TYR A 18 -26.45 10.45 -11.16
N GLY A 19 -26.98 11.64 -10.91
CA GLY A 19 -26.50 12.55 -9.87
C GLY A 19 -26.57 11.92 -8.47
N GLY A 20 -27.66 11.20 -8.16
CA GLY A 20 -27.80 10.43 -6.93
C GLY A 20 -26.74 9.32 -6.81
N LEU A 21 -26.47 8.58 -7.89
CA LEU A 21 -25.40 7.58 -7.93
C LEU A 21 -24.04 8.22 -7.65
N LEU A 22 -23.69 9.32 -8.34
CA LEU A 22 -22.42 10.02 -8.13
C LEU A 22 -22.27 10.50 -6.69
N THR A 23 -23.34 11.05 -6.13
CA THR A 23 -23.38 11.50 -4.73
C THR A 23 -23.16 10.33 -3.78
N GLY A 24 -23.84 9.22 -3.98
CA GLY A 24 -23.66 8.00 -3.19
C GLY A 24 -22.23 7.48 -3.25
N LEU A 25 -21.67 7.35 -4.45
CA LEU A 25 -20.27 6.93 -4.64
C LEU A 25 -19.29 7.89 -3.93
N TYR A 26 -19.52 9.20 -4.03
CA TYR A 26 -18.69 10.20 -3.37
C TYR A 26 -18.77 10.10 -1.85
N LEU A 27 -19.93 9.96 -1.27
CA LEU A 27 -20.11 9.90 0.18
C LEU A 27 -19.58 8.59 0.79
N PHE A 28 -19.70 7.48 0.06
CA PHE A 28 -19.34 6.14 0.55
C PHE A 28 -18.01 5.62 -0.02
N GLN A 29 -17.23 6.43 -0.75
CA GLN A 29 -16.01 6.01 -1.42
C GLN A 29 -14.98 5.34 -0.47
N ARG A 30 -14.86 5.82 0.79
CA ARG A 30 -13.94 5.24 1.76
C ARG A 30 -14.39 3.86 2.27
N GLN A 31 -15.69 3.62 2.39
CA GLN A 31 -16.23 2.30 2.72
C GLN A 31 -16.03 1.31 1.56
N LEU A 32 -16.03 1.82 0.31
CA LEU A 32 -15.73 1.02 -0.88
C LEU A 32 -14.23 0.76 -1.05
N LEU A 33 -13.37 1.62 -0.52
CA LEU A 33 -11.92 1.49 -0.65
C LEU A 33 -11.30 0.71 0.49
N TYR A 34 -11.69 0.96 1.74
CA TYR A 34 -11.07 0.38 2.93
C TYR A 34 -11.97 -0.68 3.56
N HIS A 35 -11.42 -1.86 3.79
CA HIS A 35 -12.12 -3.02 4.33
C HIS A 35 -11.43 -3.55 5.60
N PRO A 36 -11.39 -2.76 6.70
CA PRO A 36 -10.71 -3.14 7.91
C PRO A 36 -11.41 -4.31 8.62
N ALA A 37 -10.64 -5.29 9.10
CA ALA A 37 -11.10 -6.20 10.15
C ALA A 37 -10.88 -5.54 11.51
N ALA A 38 -11.90 -5.61 12.36
CA ALA A 38 -11.90 -4.91 13.66
C ALA A 38 -11.19 -5.70 14.78
N SER A 39 -11.03 -7.02 14.63
CA SER A 39 -10.39 -7.86 15.66
C SER A 39 -8.94 -7.45 15.85
N VAL A 40 -8.51 -7.41 17.12
CA VAL A 40 -7.10 -7.17 17.47
C VAL A 40 -6.32 -8.45 17.16
N PRO A 41 -5.31 -8.43 16.27
CA PRO A 41 -4.57 -9.61 15.90
C PRO A 41 -3.53 -10.01 16.96
N ASP A 42 -3.30 -11.33 17.10
CA ASP A 42 -2.22 -11.90 17.89
C ASP A 42 -1.10 -12.44 17.00
N ALA A 43 0.17 -12.16 17.37
CA ALA A 43 1.33 -12.53 16.57
C ALA A 43 1.60 -14.04 16.60
N ALA A 44 1.32 -14.72 17.70
CA ALA A 44 1.51 -16.16 17.80
C ALA A 44 0.45 -16.91 16.98
N GLU A 45 -0.81 -16.48 17.03
CA GLU A 45 -1.86 -17.02 16.17
C GLU A 45 -1.59 -16.80 14.68
N ALA A 46 -0.94 -15.68 14.34
CA ALA A 46 -0.52 -15.37 12.96
C ALA A 46 0.73 -16.13 12.51
N GLY A 47 1.33 -17.00 13.36
CA GLY A 47 2.52 -17.79 13.04
C GLY A 47 3.84 -17.03 13.12
N VAL A 48 3.88 -15.88 13.82
CA VAL A 48 5.09 -15.03 13.99
C VAL A 48 5.30 -14.65 15.48
N PRO A 49 5.39 -15.63 16.40
CA PRO A 49 5.44 -15.39 17.85
C PRO A 49 6.65 -14.57 18.32
N GLU A 50 7.70 -14.49 17.52
CA GLU A 50 8.89 -13.69 17.81
C GLU A 50 8.72 -12.19 17.53
N MET A 51 7.66 -11.79 16.83
CA MET A 51 7.34 -10.37 16.65
C MET A 51 6.68 -9.79 17.91
N ARG A 52 7.17 -8.65 18.33
CA ARG A 52 6.66 -7.98 19.53
C ARG A 52 5.68 -6.87 19.15
N PRO A 53 4.53 -6.75 19.85
CA PRO A 53 3.66 -5.62 19.67
C PRO A 53 4.35 -4.33 20.15
N VAL A 54 4.25 -3.28 19.33
CA VAL A 54 4.74 -1.93 19.61
C VAL A 54 3.65 -0.91 19.29
N VAL A 55 3.74 0.26 19.92
CA VAL A 55 2.83 1.37 19.68
C VAL A 55 3.57 2.44 18.87
N LEU A 56 2.96 2.89 17.77
CA LEU A 56 3.47 3.98 16.94
C LEU A 56 2.58 5.21 17.17
N PRO A 57 3.04 6.23 17.91
CA PRO A 57 2.29 7.47 18.06
C PRO A 57 2.39 8.29 16.78
N THR A 58 1.23 8.68 16.24
CA THR A 58 1.16 9.54 15.05
C THR A 58 1.11 11.02 15.43
N ALA A 59 1.49 11.91 14.51
CA ALA A 59 1.49 13.35 14.73
C ALA A 59 0.11 13.95 15.04
N ASP A 60 -0.97 13.26 14.73
CA ASP A 60 -2.37 13.64 15.02
C ASP A 60 -2.97 12.88 16.22
N GLY A 61 -2.12 12.24 17.04
CA GLY A 61 -2.52 11.67 18.32
C GLY A 61 -3.14 10.27 18.26
N VAL A 62 -3.08 9.58 17.12
CA VAL A 62 -3.49 8.17 17.02
C VAL A 62 -2.33 7.28 17.46
N ASN A 63 -2.61 6.30 18.32
CA ASN A 63 -1.66 5.26 18.70
C ASN A 63 -1.93 4.01 17.87
N LEU A 64 -1.00 3.63 17.01
CA LEU A 64 -1.16 2.48 16.13
C LEU A 64 -0.49 1.25 16.72
N LEU A 65 -1.15 0.11 16.64
CA LEU A 65 -0.52 -1.19 16.83
C LEU A 65 0.37 -1.49 15.62
N ALA A 66 1.59 -1.92 15.89
CA ALA A 66 2.45 -2.58 14.92
C ALA A 66 3.13 -3.78 15.57
N TRP A 67 3.64 -4.70 14.76
CA TRP A 67 4.50 -5.77 15.24
C TRP A 67 5.91 -5.54 14.75
N HIS A 68 6.88 -5.69 15.64
CA HIS A 68 8.28 -5.43 15.36
C HIS A 68 9.17 -6.60 15.76
N ARG A 69 10.10 -6.94 14.87
CA ARG A 69 11.29 -7.72 15.14
C ARG A 69 12.50 -6.99 14.52
N PRO A 70 13.56 -6.68 15.29
CA PRO A 70 14.74 -6.01 14.76
C PRO A 70 15.47 -6.90 13.74
N PRO A 71 16.23 -6.31 12.79
CA PRO A 71 17.04 -7.07 11.85
C PRO A 71 18.26 -7.69 12.54
N GLY A 72 18.68 -8.84 12.04
CA GLY A 72 19.98 -9.43 12.38
C GLY A 72 21.15 -8.63 11.78
N PRO A 73 22.39 -8.93 12.16
CA PRO A 73 23.58 -8.25 11.63
C PRO A 73 23.64 -8.28 10.10
N GLY A 74 23.80 -7.11 9.49
CA GLY A 74 23.91 -6.97 8.03
C GLY A 74 22.62 -7.20 7.25
N LYS A 75 21.47 -7.32 7.92
CA LYS A 75 20.14 -7.47 7.30
C LYS A 75 19.38 -6.15 7.33
N LYS A 76 18.39 -6.02 6.47
CA LYS A 76 17.52 -4.83 6.35
C LYS A 76 16.31 -4.93 7.29
N LEU A 77 15.75 -3.78 7.68
CA LEU A 77 14.44 -3.69 8.32
C LEU A 77 13.39 -3.42 7.25
N LEU A 78 12.43 -4.34 7.07
CA LEU A 78 11.26 -4.12 6.22
C LEU A 78 10.19 -3.38 7.02
N VAL A 79 9.87 -2.16 6.62
CA VAL A 79 8.68 -1.45 7.08
C VAL A 79 7.54 -1.86 6.14
N TYR A 80 6.68 -2.75 6.60
CA TYR A 80 5.64 -3.38 5.81
C TYR A 80 4.32 -2.63 5.94
N LEU A 81 3.87 -2.06 4.83
CA LEU A 81 2.66 -1.27 4.66
C LEU A 81 1.63 -2.12 3.90
N HIS A 82 0.64 -2.64 4.63
CA HIS A 82 -0.28 -3.64 4.09
C HIS A 82 -1.37 -3.06 3.17
N GLY A 83 -2.09 -3.95 2.47
CA GLY A 83 -3.19 -3.64 1.56
C GLY A 83 -4.45 -3.11 2.24
N ASN A 84 -5.52 -2.95 1.46
CA ASN A 84 -6.76 -2.27 1.86
C ASN A 84 -7.72 -3.11 2.71
N ALA A 85 -7.42 -4.39 2.95
CA ALA A 85 -8.34 -5.30 3.64
C ALA A 85 -7.69 -6.07 4.80
N GLY A 86 -8.51 -6.48 5.77
CA GLY A 86 -8.11 -7.33 6.90
C GLY A 86 -7.38 -6.57 8.00
N HIS A 87 -6.31 -7.16 8.52
CA HIS A 87 -5.38 -6.59 9.51
C HIS A 87 -4.02 -7.29 9.43
N ILE A 88 -3.04 -6.85 10.20
CA ILE A 88 -1.66 -7.38 10.17
C ILE A 88 -1.55 -8.88 10.49
N GLY A 89 -2.47 -9.46 11.25
CA GLY A 89 -2.50 -10.91 11.52
C GLY A 89 -2.63 -11.77 10.26
N HIS A 90 -3.28 -11.26 9.21
CA HIS A 90 -3.38 -11.95 7.93
C HIS A 90 -2.08 -11.89 7.09
N ARG A 91 -1.05 -11.22 7.59
CA ARG A 91 0.26 -11.06 6.90
C ARG A 91 1.36 -11.88 7.55
N GLY A 92 1.05 -12.67 8.59
CA GLY A 92 2.05 -13.52 9.25
C GLY A 92 2.78 -14.43 8.27
N SER A 93 2.07 -15.16 7.43
CA SER A 93 2.66 -16.02 6.39
C SER A 93 3.49 -15.25 5.36
N LYS A 94 3.09 -14.01 5.02
CA LYS A 94 3.82 -13.17 4.08
C LYS A 94 5.14 -12.66 4.65
N VAL A 95 5.21 -12.34 5.94
CA VAL A 95 6.44 -11.83 6.55
C VAL A 95 7.35 -12.94 7.06
N ARG A 96 6.85 -14.17 7.25
CA ARG A 96 7.60 -15.33 7.70
C ARG A 96 8.92 -15.56 6.94
N PRO A 97 8.96 -15.58 5.58
CA PRO A 97 10.19 -15.79 4.83
C PRO A 97 11.27 -14.74 5.14
N TYR A 98 10.90 -13.48 5.37
CA TYR A 98 11.86 -12.42 5.70
C TYR A 98 12.43 -12.58 7.10
N LEU A 99 11.59 -12.96 8.06
CA LEU A 99 12.02 -13.26 9.42
C LEU A 99 12.97 -14.45 9.46
N ASP A 100 12.69 -15.52 8.71
CA ASP A 100 13.54 -16.72 8.61
C ASP A 100 14.90 -16.41 7.97
N ALA A 101 14.93 -15.49 7.00
CA ALA A 101 16.17 -15.01 6.38
C ALA A 101 16.96 -14.02 7.28
N GLY A 102 16.46 -13.71 8.49
CA GLY A 102 17.12 -12.83 9.45
C GLY A 102 16.87 -11.33 9.25
N HIS A 103 16.02 -10.96 8.30
CA HIS A 103 15.59 -9.56 8.16
C HIS A 103 14.71 -9.15 9.34
N GLY A 104 14.76 -7.87 9.71
CA GLY A 104 13.79 -7.28 10.62
C GLY A 104 12.48 -6.97 9.88
N VAL A 105 11.39 -6.94 10.63
CA VAL A 105 10.08 -6.51 10.10
C VAL A 105 9.42 -5.58 11.10
N LEU A 106 8.94 -4.44 10.62
CA LEU A 106 7.97 -3.58 11.27
C LEU A 106 6.67 -3.67 10.47
N LEU A 107 5.74 -4.52 10.92
CA LEU A 107 4.46 -4.76 10.27
C LEU A 107 3.42 -3.78 10.84
N VAL A 108 3.05 -2.78 10.04
CA VAL A 108 2.26 -1.62 10.49
C VAL A 108 0.78 -1.89 10.28
N SER A 109 -0.03 -1.79 11.33
CA SER A 109 -1.49 -1.80 11.22
C SER A 109 -2.00 -0.37 11.03
N TRP A 110 -2.74 -0.12 9.95
CA TRP A 110 -3.30 1.18 9.66
C TRP A 110 -4.34 1.61 10.70
N ARG A 111 -4.55 2.93 10.84
CA ARG A 111 -5.69 3.47 11.60
C ARG A 111 -7.02 2.89 11.12
N GLY A 112 -7.89 2.53 12.05
CA GLY A 112 -9.17 1.87 11.77
C GLY A 112 -9.07 0.37 11.50
N PHE A 113 -7.87 -0.22 11.37
CA PHE A 113 -7.63 -1.64 11.16
C PHE A 113 -7.12 -2.32 12.44
N GLY A 114 -7.47 -3.61 12.64
CA GLY A 114 -6.90 -4.42 13.73
C GLY A 114 -7.08 -3.82 15.12
N GLY A 115 -8.21 -3.20 15.41
CA GLY A 115 -8.50 -2.57 16.69
C GLY A 115 -7.92 -1.15 16.85
N ASN A 116 -7.17 -0.63 15.90
CA ASN A 116 -6.68 0.75 15.93
C ASN A 116 -7.84 1.75 15.82
N SER A 117 -7.76 2.83 16.57
CA SER A 117 -8.69 3.95 16.49
C SER A 117 -8.50 4.76 15.18
N GLY A 118 -9.42 5.69 14.94
CA GLY A 118 -9.39 6.56 13.78
C GLY A 118 -10.13 6.00 12.57
N ARG A 119 -10.10 6.76 11.47
CA ARG A 119 -10.71 6.38 10.19
C ARG A 119 -9.67 6.46 9.08
N PRO A 120 -9.56 5.45 8.21
CA PRO A 120 -8.58 5.45 7.13
C PRO A 120 -8.89 6.55 6.11
N SER A 121 -7.84 7.18 5.63
CA SER A 121 -7.82 8.16 4.54
C SER A 121 -6.38 8.29 4.04
N GLU A 122 -6.17 8.81 2.85
CA GLU A 122 -4.82 9.03 2.31
C GLU A 122 -3.93 9.82 3.28
N GLN A 123 -4.42 10.97 3.76
CA GLN A 123 -3.67 11.78 4.74
C GLN A 123 -3.41 11.02 6.04
N GLY A 124 -4.40 10.23 6.49
CA GLY A 124 -4.28 9.40 7.69
C GLY A 124 -3.19 8.35 7.52
N LEU A 125 -3.27 7.53 6.47
CA LEU A 125 -2.30 6.47 6.19
C LEU A 125 -0.89 7.04 5.95
N MET A 126 -0.75 8.22 5.37
CA MET A 126 0.56 8.89 5.26
C MET A 126 1.12 9.30 6.63
N ARG A 127 0.29 9.74 7.58
CA ARG A 127 0.75 9.99 8.97
C ARG A 127 1.15 8.68 9.65
N ASP A 128 0.42 7.60 9.42
CA ASP A 128 0.73 6.27 9.94
C ASP A 128 2.07 5.76 9.40
N ALA A 129 2.29 5.91 8.10
CA ALA A 129 3.53 5.51 7.42
C ALA A 129 4.74 6.34 7.93
N ARG A 130 4.58 7.65 8.16
CA ARG A 130 5.63 8.50 8.76
C ARG A 130 5.94 8.06 10.18
N ALA A 131 4.93 7.78 11.01
CA ALA A 131 5.14 7.28 12.38
C ALA A 131 5.90 5.95 12.39
N ALA A 132 5.66 5.08 11.41
CA ALA A 132 6.41 3.83 11.25
C ALA A 132 7.89 4.08 10.88
N LEU A 133 8.15 5.00 9.96
CA LEU A 133 9.52 5.37 9.59
C LEU A 133 10.26 6.03 10.77
N ASP A 134 9.60 6.94 11.48
CA ASP A 134 10.16 7.60 12.66
C ASP A 134 10.51 6.58 13.76
N PHE A 135 9.62 5.60 14.02
CA PHE A 135 9.92 4.51 14.94
C PHE A 135 11.14 3.70 14.49
N ALA A 136 11.20 3.32 13.22
CA ALA A 136 12.34 2.57 12.67
C ALA A 136 13.66 3.32 12.88
N LEU A 137 13.68 4.62 12.63
CA LEU A 137 14.86 5.48 12.85
C LEU A 137 15.21 5.63 14.34
N LEU A 138 14.21 5.77 15.21
CA LEU A 138 14.39 5.86 16.67
C LEU A 138 14.96 4.56 17.28
N THR A 139 14.72 3.40 16.66
CA THR A 139 15.37 2.13 17.08
C THR A 139 16.84 2.03 16.68
N GLY A 140 17.40 3.05 16.03
CA GLY A 140 18.80 3.13 15.61
C GLY A 140 19.09 2.49 14.24
N VAL A 141 18.07 2.07 13.49
CA VAL A 141 18.26 1.56 12.12
C VAL A 141 18.58 2.74 11.19
N ARG A 142 19.67 2.64 10.45
CA ARG A 142 20.08 3.68 9.49
C ARG A 142 19.11 3.74 8.31
N PRO A 143 18.83 4.90 7.70
CA PRO A 143 17.96 5.01 6.53
C PRO A 143 18.31 4.01 5.41
N GLY A 144 19.60 3.84 5.11
CA GLY A 144 20.09 2.88 4.12
C GLY A 144 19.88 1.39 4.46
N ASP A 145 19.48 1.08 5.70
CA ASP A 145 19.15 -0.27 6.14
C ASP A 145 17.64 -0.51 6.26
N ILE A 146 16.83 0.50 5.89
CA ILE A 146 15.36 0.40 5.85
C ILE A 146 14.91 0.11 4.42
N ALA A 147 14.10 -0.92 4.25
CA ALA A 147 13.35 -1.20 3.03
C ALA A 147 11.86 -0.96 3.27
N LEU A 148 11.23 -0.06 2.49
CA LEU A 148 9.77 0.05 2.49
C LEU A 148 9.19 -1.07 1.65
N TYR A 149 8.24 -1.79 2.22
CA TYR A 149 7.46 -2.79 1.51
C TYR A 149 6.01 -2.32 1.42
N GLY A 150 5.51 -2.11 0.20
CA GLY A 150 4.13 -1.67 -0.04
C GLY A 150 3.31 -2.75 -0.74
N GLU A 151 2.31 -3.32 -0.04
CA GLU A 151 1.37 -4.29 -0.59
C GLU A 151 0.12 -3.58 -1.12
N SER A 152 -0.20 -3.71 -2.42
CA SER A 152 -1.42 -3.18 -3.02
C SER A 152 -1.66 -1.72 -2.61
N LEU A 153 -2.71 -1.40 -1.82
CA LEU A 153 -2.95 -0.05 -1.28
C LEU A 153 -1.67 0.56 -0.66
N GLY A 154 -0.92 -0.23 0.10
CA GLY A 154 0.30 0.22 0.78
C GLY A 154 1.42 0.65 -0.15
N SER A 155 1.36 0.30 -1.45
CA SER A 155 2.35 0.73 -2.44
C SER A 155 2.35 2.24 -2.67
N GLY A 156 1.17 2.89 -2.64
CA GLY A 156 1.06 4.34 -2.71
C GLY A 156 1.79 5.05 -1.57
N PRO A 157 1.42 4.80 -0.30
CA PRO A 157 2.15 5.32 0.85
C PRO A 157 3.64 5.00 0.84
N ALA A 158 4.07 3.80 0.42
CA ALA A 158 5.49 3.44 0.36
C ALA A 158 6.27 4.33 -0.61
N VAL A 159 5.74 4.54 -1.82
CA VAL A 159 6.37 5.42 -2.82
C VAL A 159 6.40 6.87 -2.35
N MET A 160 5.28 7.39 -1.83
CA MET A 160 5.18 8.76 -1.35
C MET A 160 6.14 9.01 -0.17
N LEU A 161 6.20 8.09 0.81
CA LEU A 161 7.09 8.18 1.96
C LEU A 161 8.57 8.10 1.55
N ALA A 162 8.94 7.20 0.61
CA ALA A 162 10.30 7.13 0.09
C ALA A 162 10.73 8.44 -0.57
N ALA A 163 9.85 9.06 -1.36
CA ALA A 163 10.12 10.35 -1.99
C ALA A 163 10.25 11.48 -0.96
N GLU A 164 9.45 11.48 0.11
CA GLU A 164 9.57 12.43 1.24
C GLU A 164 10.92 12.25 1.97
N ALA A 165 11.30 11.01 2.28
CA ALA A 165 12.57 10.71 2.95
C ALA A 165 13.78 11.16 2.10
N ALA A 166 13.75 10.91 0.80
CA ALA A 166 14.77 11.37 -0.14
C ALA A 166 14.86 12.89 -0.19
N ALA A 167 13.72 13.58 -0.28
CA ALA A 167 13.66 15.04 -0.28
C ALA A 167 14.18 15.65 1.05
N ALA A 168 14.06 14.91 2.15
CA ALA A 168 14.64 15.28 3.46
C ALA A 168 16.14 14.93 3.59
N GLY A 169 16.80 14.50 2.52
CA GLY A 169 18.23 14.09 2.53
C GLY A 169 18.51 12.75 3.22
N ARG A 170 17.50 11.93 3.41
CA ARG A 170 17.59 10.61 4.06
C ARG A 170 17.04 9.51 3.15
N PRO A 171 17.64 9.27 1.96
CA PRO A 171 17.17 8.22 1.06
C PRO A 171 17.22 6.87 1.78
N LEU A 172 16.20 6.04 1.52
CA LEU A 172 16.06 4.72 2.14
C LEU A 172 16.86 3.66 1.36
N GLY A 173 17.11 2.52 2.00
CA GLY A 173 17.90 1.44 1.44
C GLY A 173 17.22 0.75 0.25
N ALA A 174 15.89 0.67 0.23
CA ALA A 174 15.12 0.07 -0.87
C ALA A 174 13.63 0.38 -0.79
N VAL A 175 12.94 0.17 -1.92
CA VAL A 175 11.47 0.12 -2.01
C VAL A 175 11.09 -1.16 -2.74
N ALA A 176 10.27 -2.01 -2.12
CA ALA A 176 9.67 -3.20 -2.72
C ALA A 176 8.16 -3.02 -2.80
N LEU A 177 7.58 -3.19 -3.98
CA LEU A 177 6.15 -2.98 -4.22
C LEU A 177 5.51 -4.28 -4.75
N GLU A 178 4.48 -4.74 -4.06
CA GLU A 178 3.65 -5.88 -4.44
C GLU A 178 2.35 -5.39 -5.05
N ALA A 179 2.06 -5.79 -6.29
CA ALA A 179 0.86 -5.40 -7.04
C ALA A 179 0.56 -3.89 -6.99
N PRO A 180 1.53 -3.00 -7.34
CA PRO A 180 1.36 -1.56 -7.25
C PRO A 180 0.49 -0.99 -8.37
N TYR A 181 -0.02 0.22 -8.13
CA TYR A 181 -0.81 1.03 -9.06
C TYR A 181 -0.15 2.40 -9.32
N THR A 182 -0.54 3.07 -10.41
CA THR A 182 -0.07 4.43 -10.74
C THR A 182 -0.67 5.47 -9.80
N SER A 183 -1.99 5.41 -9.63
CA SER A 183 -2.77 6.14 -8.62
C SER A 183 -4.06 5.38 -8.32
N MET A 184 -4.60 5.56 -7.12
CA MET A 184 -5.91 5.01 -6.80
C MET A 184 -7.01 5.65 -7.68
N ALA A 185 -6.80 6.88 -8.11
CA ALA A 185 -7.70 7.57 -9.04
C ALA A 185 -7.74 6.89 -10.42
N ASP A 186 -6.59 6.47 -10.95
CA ASP A 186 -6.52 5.74 -12.22
C ASP A 186 -7.13 4.34 -12.11
N LEU A 187 -6.86 3.64 -11.01
CA LEU A 187 -7.43 2.33 -10.75
C LEU A 187 -8.95 2.40 -10.58
N ALA A 188 -9.45 3.38 -9.84
CA ALA A 188 -10.89 3.61 -9.69
C ALA A 188 -11.54 3.95 -11.03
N GLN A 189 -10.91 4.81 -11.87
CA GLN A 189 -11.44 5.13 -13.20
C GLN A 189 -11.47 3.92 -14.13
N TYR A 190 -10.53 3.00 -13.97
CA TYR A 190 -10.53 1.74 -14.73
C TYR A 190 -11.71 0.84 -14.38
N HIS A 191 -11.96 0.64 -13.06
CA HIS A 191 -13.05 -0.22 -12.60
C HIS A 191 -14.44 0.43 -12.74
N TYR A 192 -14.52 1.75 -12.58
CA TYR A 192 -15.74 2.54 -12.63
C TYR A 192 -15.75 3.48 -13.85
N PHE A 193 -15.51 2.91 -15.04
CA PHE A 193 -15.38 3.67 -16.30
C PHE A 193 -16.62 4.50 -16.65
N TYR A 194 -17.80 4.14 -16.11
CA TYR A 194 -19.09 4.79 -16.34
C TYR A 194 -19.34 6.01 -15.44
N VAL A 195 -18.44 6.32 -14.53
CA VAL A 195 -18.47 7.54 -13.70
C VAL A 195 -17.12 8.26 -13.78
N PRO A 196 -17.05 9.59 -13.53
CA PRO A 196 -15.80 10.34 -13.55
C PRO A 196 -15.02 10.11 -12.25
N ALA A 197 -14.68 8.84 -11.93
CA ALA A 197 -14.09 8.41 -10.66
C ALA A 197 -12.80 9.16 -10.35
N ARG A 198 -11.95 9.42 -11.35
CA ARG A 198 -10.69 10.16 -11.20
C ARG A 198 -10.87 11.54 -10.55
N TYR A 199 -11.99 12.22 -10.82
CA TYR A 199 -12.28 13.54 -10.28
C TYR A 199 -13.01 13.50 -8.94
N LEU A 200 -13.77 12.44 -8.69
CA LEU A 200 -14.59 12.30 -7.49
C LEU A 200 -13.81 11.69 -6.31
N LEU A 201 -12.76 10.89 -6.58
CA LEU A 201 -12.01 10.20 -5.55
C LEU A 201 -11.20 11.19 -4.71
N ALA A 202 -11.40 11.16 -3.39
CA ALA A 202 -10.70 12.00 -2.42
C ALA A 202 -9.30 11.45 -2.08
N ASP A 203 -9.18 10.13 -1.93
CA ASP A 203 -7.95 9.45 -1.54
C ASP A 203 -7.25 8.88 -2.80
N LYS A 204 -6.35 9.65 -3.40
CA LYS A 204 -5.80 9.38 -4.74
C LYS A 204 -4.53 8.54 -4.76
N TYR A 205 -3.69 8.64 -3.74
CA TYR A 205 -2.40 7.92 -3.63
C TYR A 205 -1.60 7.98 -4.95
N GLU A 206 -1.17 9.18 -5.35
CA GLU A 206 -0.53 9.44 -6.64
C GLU A 206 0.91 8.92 -6.70
N ALA A 207 1.11 7.58 -6.67
CA ALA A 207 2.42 6.95 -6.70
C ALA A 207 3.24 7.37 -7.93
N GLU A 208 2.60 7.46 -9.10
CA GLU A 208 3.24 7.84 -10.36
C GLU A 208 3.88 9.24 -10.31
N ALA A 209 3.28 10.18 -9.58
CA ALA A 209 3.82 11.53 -9.41
C ALA A 209 5.08 11.57 -8.54
N HIS A 210 5.32 10.52 -7.74
CA HIS A 210 6.40 10.45 -6.76
C HIS A 210 7.51 9.45 -7.11
N ILE A 211 7.23 8.41 -7.92
CA ILE A 211 8.14 7.28 -8.15
C ILE A 211 9.54 7.68 -8.65
N ARG A 212 9.66 8.75 -9.43
CA ARG A 212 10.95 9.25 -9.91
C ARG A 212 11.82 9.87 -8.81
N ARG A 213 11.25 10.17 -7.65
CA ARG A 213 11.90 10.89 -6.54
C ARG A 213 12.23 10.03 -5.34
N ILE A 214 12.02 8.71 -5.42
CA ILE A 214 12.25 7.80 -4.28
C ILE A 214 13.74 7.69 -3.91
N ALA A 215 14.65 7.95 -4.85
CA ALA A 215 16.11 7.90 -4.69
C ALA A 215 16.62 6.62 -3.98
N ALA A 216 15.99 5.50 -4.25
CA ALA A 216 16.28 4.19 -3.67
C ALA A 216 16.12 3.08 -4.72
N PRO A 217 16.86 1.98 -4.63
CA PRO A 217 16.63 0.79 -5.44
C PRO A 217 15.17 0.34 -5.34
N LEU A 218 14.58 0.01 -6.49
CA LEU A 218 13.16 -0.39 -6.59
C LEU A 218 13.02 -1.84 -7.06
N LEU A 219 12.16 -2.60 -6.40
CA LEU A 219 11.60 -3.85 -6.92
C LEU A 219 10.09 -3.72 -7.07
N ILE A 220 9.56 -4.17 -8.22
CA ILE A 220 8.12 -4.41 -8.40
C ILE A 220 7.89 -5.91 -8.62
N VAL A 221 6.98 -6.50 -7.83
CA VAL A 221 6.48 -7.86 -8.03
C VAL A 221 4.99 -7.78 -8.34
N HIS A 222 4.55 -8.39 -9.46
CA HIS A 222 3.16 -8.28 -9.88
C HIS A 222 2.69 -9.54 -10.64
N GLY A 223 1.46 -9.98 -10.36
CA GLY A 223 0.82 -11.08 -11.05
C GLY A 223 0.28 -10.64 -12.42
N GLU A 224 0.57 -11.39 -13.48
CA GLU A 224 0.07 -11.05 -14.83
C GLU A 224 -1.44 -11.30 -14.99
N ARG A 225 -2.03 -12.13 -14.11
CA ARG A 225 -3.47 -12.41 -14.06
C ARG A 225 -4.24 -11.55 -13.07
N ASP A 226 -3.58 -10.58 -12.45
CA ASP A 226 -4.20 -9.68 -11.48
C ASP A 226 -5.36 -8.89 -12.12
N ARG A 227 -6.58 -9.12 -11.60
CA ARG A 227 -7.80 -8.43 -12.03
C ARG A 227 -8.19 -7.30 -11.07
N THR A 228 -7.62 -7.29 -9.87
CA THR A 228 -7.85 -6.23 -8.86
C THR A 228 -7.03 -4.99 -9.20
N VAL A 229 -5.73 -5.19 -9.40
CA VAL A 229 -4.81 -4.16 -9.92
C VAL A 229 -4.18 -4.72 -11.20
N PRO A 230 -4.73 -4.48 -12.38
CA PRO A 230 -4.17 -5.02 -13.62
C PRO A 230 -2.68 -4.70 -13.77
N VAL A 231 -1.89 -5.71 -14.15
CA VAL A 231 -0.41 -5.66 -14.23
C VAL A 231 0.11 -4.47 -15.04
N ARG A 232 -0.68 -3.94 -15.96
CA ARG A 232 -0.34 -2.73 -16.73
C ARG A 232 -0.02 -1.53 -15.84
N PHE A 233 -0.69 -1.39 -14.67
CA PHE A 233 -0.40 -0.28 -13.75
C PHE A 233 0.98 -0.44 -13.10
N GLY A 234 1.35 -1.65 -12.71
CA GLY A 234 2.71 -1.95 -12.25
C GLY A 234 3.76 -1.70 -13.32
N ARG A 235 3.50 -2.10 -14.57
CA ARG A 235 4.39 -1.83 -15.71
C ARG A 235 4.54 -0.33 -15.96
N MET A 236 3.45 0.43 -16.00
CA MET A 236 3.49 1.88 -16.15
C MET A 236 4.29 2.56 -15.03
N LEU A 237 4.11 2.13 -13.78
CA LEU A 237 4.87 2.65 -12.65
C LEU A 237 6.36 2.31 -12.77
N PHE A 238 6.69 1.07 -13.18
CA PHE A 238 8.05 0.62 -13.43
C PHE A 238 8.73 1.45 -14.52
N ASP A 239 8.06 1.68 -15.65
CA ASP A 239 8.62 2.44 -16.76
C ASP A 239 8.98 3.87 -16.37
N ARG A 240 8.23 4.48 -15.45
CA ARG A 240 8.49 5.84 -14.96
C ARG A 240 9.57 5.93 -13.88
N ALA A 241 9.83 4.84 -13.17
CA ALA A 241 10.86 4.80 -12.13
C ALA A 241 12.27 4.98 -12.72
N LEU A 242 13.15 5.60 -11.93
CA LEU A 242 14.57 5.71 -12.28
C LEU A 242 15.34 4.46 -11.83
N GLU A 243 16.51 4.23 -12.45
CA GLU A 243 17.44 3.19 -12.02
C GLU A 243 18.08 3.52 -10.63
N PRO A 244 18.46 2.50 -9.84
CA PRO A 244 18.35 1.07 -10.14
C PRO A 244 16.96 0.53 -9.86
N LYS A 245 16.40 -0.23 -10.79
CA LYS A 245 15.07 -0.85 -10.66
C LYS A 245 15.03 -2.27 -11.22
N GLN A 246 14.19 -3.11 -10.63
CA GLN A 246 13.94 -4.48 -11.05
C GLN A 246 12.44 -4.75 -11.05
N ALA A 247 11.99 -5.67 -11.89
CA ALA A 247 10.61 -6.15 -11.89
C ALA A 247 10.57 -7.67 -12.05
N VAL A 248 9.62 -8.29 -11.34
CA VAL A 248 9.28 -9.70 -11.48
C VAL A 248 7.79 -9.79 -11.81
N TRP A 249 7.50 -10.16 -13.05
CA TRP A 249 6.14 -10.40 -13.54
C TRP A 249 5.84 -11.89 -13.40
N LEU A 250 4.83 -12.24 -12.61
CA LEU A 250 4.49 -13.64 -12.28
C LEU A 250 3.36 -14.12 -13.20
N PRO A 251 3.62 -14.97 -14.22
CA PRO A 251 2.68 -15.23 -15.31
C PRO A 251 1.38 -15.89 -14.88
N ALA A 252 1.40 -16.69 -13.80
CA ALA A 252 0.25 -17.43 -13.29
C ALA A 252 -0.46 -16.75 -12.12
N ALA A 253 0.21 -15.79 -11.45
CA ALA A 253 -0.28 -15.17 -10.22
C ALA A 253 -1.42 -14.19 -10.48
N GLU A 254 -2.37 -14.17 -9.57
CA GLU A 254 -3.43 -13.19 -9.41
C GLU A 254 -3.03 -12.13 -8.35
N HIS A 255 -4.00 -11.43 -7.73
CA HIS A 255 -3.72 -10.35 -6.77
C HIS A 255 -3.28 -10.84 -5.38
N ASN A 256 -3.80 -11.99 -4.93
CA ASN A 256 -3.65 -12.43 -3.54
C ASN A 256 -2.75 -13.65 -3.37
N ASP A 257 -2.29 -14.26 -4.44
CA ASP A 257 -1.54 -15.52 -4.44
C ASP A 257 -0.08 -15.38 -4.92
N LEU A 258 0.45 -14.14 -4.99
CA LEU A 258 1.80 -13.88 -5.48
C LEU A 258 2.88 -14.69 -4.73
N TYR A 259 2.66 -14.95 -3.44
CA TYR A 259 3.58 -15.73 -2.61
C TYR A 259 3.61 -17.21 -2.99
N ASP A 260 2.52 -17.76 -3.52
CA ASP A 260 2.48 -19.13 -4.06
C ASP A 260 3.23 -19.25 -5.40
N HIS A 261 3.58 -18.12 -5.99
CA HIS A 261 4.28 -18.00 -7.28
C HIS A 261 5.69 -17.39 -7.19
N GLY A 262 6.30 -17.33 -6.00
CA GLY A 262 7.69 -16.94 -5.84
C GLY A 262 7.93 -15.45 -5.52
N ALA A 263 6.91 -14.73 -5.04
CA ALA A 263 7.08 -13.32 -4.66
C ALA A 263 8.08 -13.16 -3.50
N ALA A 264 8.04 -14.04 -2.50
CA ALA A 264 8.94 -13.99 -1.36
C ALA A 264 10.41 -14.14 -1.78
N GLU A 265 10.70 -15.11 -2.65
CA GLU A 265 12.03 -15.37 -3.20
C GLU A 265 12.56 -14.18 -4.00
N ALA A 266 11.69 -13.56 -4.81
CA ALA A 266 12.04 -12.38 -5.58
C ALA A 266 12.46 -11.21 -4.68
N VAL A 267 11.70 -10.97 -3.60
CA VAL A 267 12.01 -9.90 -2.63
C VAL A 267 13.27 -10.23 -1.84
N LEU A 268 13.45 -11.46 -1.37
CA LEU A 268 14.67 -11.88 -0.65
C LEU A 268 15.91 -11.72 -1.53
N LYS A 269 15.86 -12.18 -2.78
CA LYS A 269 16.97 -12.02 -3.73
C LYS A 269 17.31 -10.54 -3.97
N PHE A 270 16.30 -9.70 -4.06
CA PHE A 270 16.50 -8.26 -4.19
C PHE A 270 17.18 -7.67 -2.95
N LEU A 271 16.67 -7.95 -1.75
CA LEU A 271 17.21 -7.44 -0.48
C LEU A 271 18.66 -7.89 -0.23
N ASP A 272 18.96 -9.15 -0.50
CA ASP A 272 20.31 -9.72 -0.32
C ASP A 272 21.33 -9.21 -1.37
N GLY A 273 20.84 -8.72 -2.51
CA GLY A 273 21.65 -8.08 -3.56
C GLY A 273 21.96 -6.60 -3.32
N LEU A 274 21.36 -5.98 -2.30
CA LEU A 274 21.58 -4.57 -1.99
C LEU A 274 22.95 -4.33 -1.33
N PRO A 275 23.56 -3.15 -1.52
CA PRO A 275 24.77 -2.76 -0.78
C PRO A 275 24.55 -2.81 0.75
N ARG A 276 25.60 -3.22 1.47
CA ARG A 276 25.63 -3.27 2.93
C ARG A 276 26.03 -1.94 3.53
#